data_a59a1040f45e4477a37d5da7fa01ff42
#
_entry.id   a59a1040f45e4477a37d5da7fa01ff42
#
_cell.length_a   1.000
_cell.length_b   1.000
_cell.length_c   1.000
_cell.angle_alpha   90.00
_cell.angle_beta   90.00
_cell.angle_gamma   90.00
#
_symmetry.space_group_name_H-M   'P 1'
#
loop_
_entity.id
_entity.type
_entity.pdbx_description
1 polymer ?
#
loop_
_entity_poly.entity_id
_entity_poly.type
_entity_poly.pdbx_seq_one_letter_code
_entity_poly.pdbx_strand_id
1 'polypeptide(L)'
;MASVWAKSGRSIDLHLDFDPDAADGRRAALELALRSAIRDGRLAPGARLPATRPLADELGIARGTVTAAYGQLVAEGYLSARRGAGTVVAEVSSGGPTPTRAPVRFAPPATPPRVRHDLSPGRPDVSAFPVQAWLAAARAVLPRVEPAAFALSDPRGRPELRTALAEYLGRTRGVIADPDTIVITSGFMQGLGLLAQALRDRGCTRIAMEDPCLPFHREVVRRAGLQVAPLPVDEIGASGAVPADAGAVVLTPAHQGALGVVLGPARRRALVDWAASTGGTVVEDDYDGELSHDRQQIGALQGMAPDRVVYAGTASKTLGPAVRLGWLVLPRRLLDPVVEAKFYADAQTESIGQLVLAELIRRHDYDRHVRAQRLKYRRRRRELLARLTTDVPAVRVHGAAAGVSWCWSSRRAGRARRRS
;
A
#
# COMPACT_ATOMS: atom_id res chain seq x y z
N MET A 1 39.40 -9.32 -22.77
CA MET A 1 39.36 -7.92 -22.32
C MET A 1 40.74 -7.35 -22.43
N ALA A 2 41.00 -6.49 -23.38
CA ALA A 2 42.32 -5.89 -23.60
C ALA A 2 42.32 -4.52 -22.91
N SER A 3 43.11 -4.37 -21.84
CA SER A 3 43.41 -3.08 -21.25
C SER A 3 44.39 -2.32 -22.15
N VAL A 4 43.97 -1.18 -22.65
CA VAL A 4 44.82 -0.29 -23.48
C VAL A 4 45.61 0.60 -22.53
N TRP A 5 46.95 0.49 -22.55
CA TRP A 5 47.92 1.24 -21.74
C TRP A 5 48.43 2.44 -22.52
N ALA A 6 48.31 3.61 -21.95
CA ALA A 6 48.77 4.86 -22.59
C ALA A 6 50.04 5.40 -21.96
N LYS A 7 51.09 5.53 -22.76
CA LYS A 7 52.33 6.22 -22.39
C LYS A 7 52.42 7.56 -23.12
N SER A 8 52.29 8.69 -22.46
CA SER A 8 52.75 9.96 -22.96
C SER A 8 53.48 10.75 -21.87
N GLY A 9 54.70 11.20 -22.16
CA GLY A 9 55.64 11.78 -21.22
C GLY A 9 55.25 13.15 -20.70
N ARG A 10 54.34 13.24 -19.77
CA ARG A 10 53.89 14.27 -18.83
C ARG A 10 52.39 14.24 -18.54
N SER A 11 51.66 13.21 -18.96
CA SER A 11 50.30 12.99 -18.55
C SER A 11 50.20 11.79 -17.64
N ILE A 12 49.22 11.81 -16.72
CA ILE A 12 48.91 10.71 -15.84
C ILE A 12 48.52 9.52 -16.70
N ASP A 13 49.11 8.36 -16.39
CA ASP A 13 48.72 7.08 -16.99
C ASP A 13 47.26 6.77 -16.61
N LEU A 14 46.35 6.93 -17.58
CA LEU A 14 44.93 6.73 -17.38
C LEU A 14 44.63 5.24 -17.51
N HIS A 15 44.58 4.50 -16.39
CA HIS A 15 44.09 3.14 -16.38
C HIS A 15 42.58 3.14 -16.60
N LEU A 16 42.12 3.36 -17.85
CA LEU A 16 40.71 3.37 -18.22
C LEU A 16 40.30 1.97 -18.71
N ASP A 17 39.24 1.42 -18.09
CA ASP A 17 38.55 0.26 -18.61
C ASP A 17 37.64 0.72 -19.75
N PHE A 18 38.24 1.01 -20.92
CA PHE A 18 37.54 1.50 -22.11
C PHE A 18 37.30 0.36 -23.09
N ASP A 19 36.01 0.11 -23.43
CA ASP A 19 35.60 -0.82 -24.48
C ASP A 19 35.14 -0.03 -25.71
N PRO A 20 35.95 -0.03 -26.80
CA PRO A 20 35.64 0.69 -28.03
C PRO A 20 34.43 0.11 -28.79
N ASP A 21 34.06 -1.15 -28.52
CA ASP A 21 32.98 -1.89 -29.18
C ASP A 21 31.72 -1.99 -28.33
N ALA A 22 31.62 -1.21 -27.24
CA ALA A 22 30.45 -1.16 -26.35
C ALA A 22 29.17 -0.85 -27.13
N ALA A 23 28.10 -1.54 -26.80
CA ALA A 23 26.79 -1.43 -27.47
C ALA A 23 26.22 0.00 -27.46
N ASP A 24 26.52 0.78 -26.41
CA ASP A 24 26.07 2.17 -26.23
C ASP A 24 26.94 3.19 -27.00
N GLY A 25 27.93 2.73 -27.71
CA GLY A 25 28.84 3.54 -28.52
C GLY A 25 30.03 4.13 -27.75
N ARG A 26 31.09 4.45 -28.52
CA ARG A 26 32.40 4.87 -28.03
C ARG A 26 32.39 6.07 -27.09
N ARG A 27 31.47 7.02 -27.30
CA ARG A 27 31.33 8.19 -26.45
C ARG A 27 30.85 7.80 -25.05
N ALA A 28 29.75 7.03 -24.96
CA ALA A 28 29.20 6.58 -23.70
C ALA A 28 30.17 5.69 -22.92
N ALA A 29 30.89 4.81 -23.63
CA ALA A 29 31.94 3.98 -23.05
C ALA A 29 33.06 4.81 -22.42
N LEU A 30 33.52 5.86 -23.10
CA LEU A 30 34.56 6.77 -22.58
C LEU A 30 34.06 7.57 -21.37
N GLU A 31 32.84 8.09 -21.44
CA GLU A 31 32.19 8.79 -20.31
C GLU A 31 32.07 7.88 -19.08
N LEU A 32 31.68 6.62 -19.28
CA LEU A 32 31.55 5.64 -18.20
C LEU A 32 32.91 5.31 -17.58
N ALA A 33 33.92 5.04 -18.43
CA ALA A 33 35.25 4.69 -17.97
C ALA A 33 35.90 5.82 -17.14
N LEU A 34 35.81 7.08 -17.61
CA LEU A 34 36.29 8.26 -16.88
C LEU A 34 35.56 8.48 -15.57
N ARG A 35 34.21 8.38 -15.61
CA ARG A 35 33.36 8.54 -14.43
C ARG A 35 33.67 7.49 -13.35
N SER A 36 33.90 6.25 -13.76
CA SER A 36 34.30 5.18 -12.85
C SER A 36 35.68 5.44 -12.27
N ALA A 37 36.66 5.81 -13.11
CA ALA A 37 38.01 6.11 -12.65
C ALA A 37 38.06 7.27 -11.63
N ILE A 38 37.22 8.29 -11.79
CA ILE A 38 37.08 9.40 -10.83
C ILE A 38 36.42 8.92 -9.53
N ARG A 39 35.32 8.18 -9.62
CA ARG A 39 34.59 7.67 -8.44
C ARG A 39 35.44 6.69 -7.62
N ASP A 40 36.19 5.84 -8.28
CA ASP A 40 37.05 4.84 -7.65
C ASP A 40 38.36 5.46 -7.09
N GLY A 41 38.56 6.77 -7.27
CA GLY A 41 39.74 7.48 -6.80
C GLY A 41 41.01 7.23 -7.65
N ARG A 42 40.91 6.50 -8.74
CA ARG A 42 42.03 6.28 -9.68
C ARG A 42 42.47 7.58 -10.35
N LEU A 43 41.52 8.46 -10.60
CA LEU A 43 41.73 9.84 -11.02
C LEU A 43 41.42 10.77 -9.84
N ALA A 44 42.46 11.26 -9.16
CA ALA A 44 42.28 12.11 -7.99
C ALA A 44 41.77 13.51 -8.35
N PRO A 45 41.06 14.21 -7.46
CA PRO A 45 40.70 15.61 -7.63
C PRO A 45 41.91 16.47 -7.97
N GLY A 46 41.80 17.36 -8.93
CA GLY A 46 42.88 18.20 -9.44
C GLY A 46 43.78 17.49 -10.46
N ALA A 47 43.63 16.19 -10.69
CA ALA A 47 44.40 15.48 -11.68
C ALA A 47 44.14 16.04 -13.10
N ARG A 48 45.22 16.29 -13.86
CA ARG A 48 45.12 16.86 -15.20
C ARG A 48 44.91 15.76 -16.23
N LEU A 49 43.86 15.84 -17.00
CA LEU A 49 43.59 14.90 -18.09
C LEU A 49 44.38 15.25 -19.34
N PRO A 50 44.71 14.26 -20.19
CA PRO A 50 45.33 14.49 -21.50
C PRO A 50 44.51 15.43 -22.35
N ALA A 51 45.14 16.18 -23.23
CA ALA A 51 44.43 16.96 -24.24
C ALA A 51 43.62 16.03 -25.17
N THR A 52 42.53 16.52 -25.73
CA THR A 52 41.56 15.71 -26.51
C THR A 52 42.19 14.99 -27.71
N ARG A 53 43.23 15.59 -28.34
CA ARG A 53 43.91 14.98 -29.49
C ARG A 53 44.80 13.79 -29.09
N PRO A 54 45.74 13.93 -28.16
CA PRO A 54 46.54 12.78 -27.67
C PRO A 54 45.70 11.62 -27.17
N LEU A 55 44.65 11.90 -26.40
CA LEU A 55 43.75 10.85 -25.88
C LEU A 55 42.98 10.15 -27.00
N ALA A 56 42.55 10.91 -28.03
CA ALA A 56 41.85 10.34 -29.18
C ALA A 56 42.76 9.40 -30.00
N ASP A 57 43.99 9.87 -30.24
CA ASP A 57 45.00 9.09 -30.97
C ASP A 57 45.35 7.79 -30.21
N GLU A 58 45.45 7.85 -28.90
CA GLU A 58 45.74 6.75 -28.01
C GLU A 58 44.63 5.70 -27.93
N LEU A 59 43.38 6.16 -27.80
CA LEU A 59 42.20 5.28 -27.71
C LEU A 59 41.70 4.81 -29.09
N GLY A 60 42.30 5.29 -30.21
CA GLY A 60 41.87 4.93 -31.57
C GLY A 60 40.47 5.42 -31.91
N ILE A 61 40.05 6.58 -31.35
CA ILE A 61 38.70 7.17 -31.57
C ILE A 61 38.80 8.58 -32.11
N ALA A 62 37.69 9.09 -32.66
CA ALA A 62 37.65 10.44 -33.18
C ALA A 62 37.85 11.50 -32.08
N ARG A 63 38.64 12.56 -32.32
CA ARG A 63 38.80 13.67 -31.40
C ARG A 63 37.50 14.29 -30.96
N GLY A 64 36.50 14.36 -31.86
CA GLY A 64 35.14 14.86 -31.54
C GLY A 64 34.46 14.05 -30.42
N THR A 65 34.69 12.74 -30.41
CA THR A 65 34.18 11.83 -29.35
C THR A 65 34.73 12.18 -27.98
N VAL A 66 36.07 12.37 -27.91
CA VAL A 66 36.75 12.77 -26.65
C VAL A 66 36.27 14.17 -26.21
N THR A 67 36.16 15.12 -27.16
CA THR A 67 35.69 16.47 -26.88
C THR A 67 34.27 16.46 -26.32
N ALA A 68 33.38 15.67 -26.91
CA ALA A 68 32.01 15.51 -26.44
C ALA A 68 31.93 14.85 -25.06
N ALA A 69 32.72 13.78 -24.83
CA ALA A 69 32.76 13.12 -23.54
C ALA A 69 33.29 14.05 -22.41
N TYR A 70 34.37 14.80 -22.70
CA TYR A 70 34.87 15.80 -21.74
C TYR A 70 33.82 16.91 -21.47
N GLY A 71 33.17 17.40 -22.53
CA GLY A 71 32.11 18.41 -22.39
C GLY A 71 30.97 17.92 -21.53
N GLN A 72 30.56 16.66 -21.70
CA GLN A 72 29.52 16.03 -20.87
C GLN A 72 29.96 15.93 -19.41
N LEU A 73 31.17 15.46 -19.15
CA LEU A 73 31.68 15.32 -17.77
C LEU A 73 31.95 16.70 -17.11
N VAL A 74 32.26 17.74 -17.89
CA VAL A 74 32.31 19.12 -17.38
C VAL A 74 30.90 19.60 -17.02
N ALA A 75 29.90 19.35 -17.86
CA ALA A 75 28.53 19.70 -17.56
C ALA A 75 27.96 18.95 -16.33
N GLU A 76 28.38 17.70 -16.12
CA GLU A 76 28.07 16.90 -14.93
C GLU A 76 28.87 17.29 -13.67
N GLY A 77 29.90 18.14 -13.81
CA GLY A 77 30.73 18.57 -12.70
C GLY A 77 31.84 17.60 -12.30
N TYR A 78 32.09 16.52 -13.03
CA TYR A 78 33.23 15.61 -12.81
C TYR A 78 34.53 16.20 -13.26
N LEU A 79 34.50 17.07 -14.28
CA LEU A 79 35.68 17.73 -14.83
C LEU A 79 35.51 19.26 -14.79
N SER A 80 36.61 19.97 -14.74
CA SER A 80 36.66 21.42 -14.88
C SER A 80 37.60 21.80 -16.01
N ALA A 81 37.13 22.64 -16.95
CA ALA A 81 37.94 23.16 -18.04
C ALA A 81 38.33 24.61 -17.76
N ARG A 82 39.65 24.91 -17.74
CA ARG A 82 40.15 26.29 -17.61
C ARG A 82 40.90 26.68 -18.88
N ARG A 83 40.60 27.85 -19.46
CA ARG A 83 41.30 28.36 -20.61
C ARG A 83 42.79 28.46 -20.28
N GLY A 84 43.65 27.80 -21.11
CA GLY A 84 45.12 27.76 -20.94
C GLY A 84 45.62 26.76 -19.94
N ALA A 85 44.80 26.20 -19.06
CA ALA A 85 45.22 25.23 -18.04
C ALA A 85 44.82 23.76 -18.36
N GLY A 86 43.99 23.53 -19.40
CA GLY A 86 43.50 22.19 -19.79
C GLY A 86 42.28 21.73 -18.97
N THR A 87 41.98 20.44 -19.06
CA THR A 87 40.88 19.80 -18.34
C THR A 87 41.42 19.07 -17.12
N VAL A 88 40.83 19.30 -15.96
CA VAL A 88 41.19 18.70 -14.68
C VAL A 88 39.99 18.02 -14.03
N VAL A 89 40.23 16.99 -13.24
CA VAL A 89 39.21 16.39 -12.38
C VAL A 89 38.77 17.42 -11.36
N ALA A 90 37.49 17.68 -11.31
CA ALA A 90 36.89 18.60 -10.34
C ALA A 90 37.02 18.02 -8.91
N GLU A 91 36.94 18.93 -7.92
CA GLU A 91 36.77 18.50 -6.53
C GLU A 91 35.34 17.96 -6.33
N VAL A 92 35.10 16.81 -6.92
CA VAL A 92 33.88 16.02 -6.56
C VAL A 92 34.17 15.48 -5.18
N SER A 93 33.28 15.67 -4.23
CA SER A 93 33.36 14.95 -2.96
C SER A 93 33.41 13.47 -3.30
N SER A 94 34.62 12.93 -3.41
CA SER A 94 34.83 11.49 -3.58
C SER A 94 34.14 10.87 -2.40
N GLY A 95 33.07 10.15 -2.66
CA GLY A 95 32.30 9.49 -1.62
C GLY A 95 33.28 8.74 -0.77
N GLY A 96 33.36 9.07 0.52
CA GLY A 96 34.09 8.30 1.50
C GLY A 96 33.78 6.81 1.35
N PRO A 97 34.49 5.94 2.03
CA PRO A 97 34.38 4.48 1.88
C PRO A 97 32.88 4.11 1.76
N THR A 98 32.57 3.33 0.72
CA THR A 98 31.20 2.91 0.37
C THR A 98 30.40 2.79 1.65
N PRO A 99 29.34 3.61 1.85
CA PRO A 99 28.66 3.62 3.15
C PRO A 99 28.29 2.18 3.47
N THR A 100 28.88 1.66 4.52
CA THR A 100 28.50 0.35 5.07
C THR A 100 26.99 0.42 5.18
N ARG A 101 26.29 -0.35 4.36
CA ARG A 101 24.83 -0.29 4.23
C ARG A 101 24.23 -0.37 5.63
N ALA A 102 23.85 0.78 6.16
CA ALA A 102 23.22 0.83 7.48
C ALA A 102 22.09 -0.19 7.46
N PRO A 103 21.95 -1.02 8.47
CA PRO A 103 20.91 -2.04 8.49
C PRO A 103 19.57 -1.34 8.25
N VAL A 104 18.85 -1.75 7.21
CA VAL A 104 17.52 -1.24 6.90
C VAL A 104 16.66 -1.55 8.11
N ARG A 105 16.30 -0.53 8.90
CA ARG A 105 15.50 -0.69 10.12
C ARG A 105 14.10 -1.22 9.84
N PHE A 106 13.64 -1.14 8.61
CA PHE A 106 12.38 -1.70 8.14
C PHE A 106 12.69 -2.88 7.22
N ALA A 107 12.44 -4.09 7.73
CA ALA A 107 12.34 -5.26 6.89
C ALA A 107 10.85 -5.42 6.52
N PRO A 108 10.45 -5.28 5.25
CA PRO A 108 9.11 -5.68 4.84
C PRO A 108 8.91 -7.15 5.24
N PRO A 109 7.66 -7.56 5.53
CA PRO A 109 7.39 -8.96 5.81
C PRO A 109 8.05 -9.81 4.74
N ALA A 110 8.96 -10.70 5.13
CA ALA A 110 9.63 -11.58 4.19
C ALA A 110 8.56 -12.30 3.36
N THR A 111 8.79 -12.43 2.06
CA THR A 111 7.96 -13.29 1.22
C THR A 111 7.96 -14.66 1.90
N PRO A 112 6.80 -15.15 2.38
CA PRO A 112 6.80 -16.40 3.13
C PRO A 112 7.37 -17.49 2.25
N PRO A 113 8.18 -18.41 2.81
CA PRO A 113 8.67 -19.54 2.07
C PRO A 113 7.48 -20.27 1.42
N ARG A 114 7.67 -20.85 0.24
CA ARG A 114 6.64 -21.64 -0.42
C ARG A 114 6.23 -22.80 0.49
N VAL A 115 5.19 -22.55 1.28
CA VAL A 115 4.60 -23.60 2.13
C VAL A 115 3.64 -24.43 1.29
N ARG A 116 3.62 -25.74 1.53
CA ARG A 116 2.73 -26.67 0.82
C ARG A 116 1.25 -26.30 1.03
N HIS A 117 0.91 -25.80 2.21
CA HIS A 117 -0.43 -25.35 2.59
C HIS A 117 -0.30 -24.01 3.32
N ASP A 118 -0.73 -22.93 2.67
CA ASP A 118 -0.74 -21.60 3.28
C ASP A 118 -2.04 -21.39 4.05
N LEU A 119 -1.93 -21.37 5.38
CA LEU A 119 -3.04 -21.13 6.30
C LEU A 119 -3.05 -19.69 6.84
N SER A 120 -2.34 -18.76 6.19
CA SER A 120 -2.33 -17.36 6.59
C SER A 120 -3.74 -16.77 6.55
N PRO A 121 -4.21 -16.13 7.65
CA PRO A 121 -5.56 -15.61 7.72
C PRO A 121 -5.80 -14.44 6.75
N GLY A 122 -7.04 -14.26 6.33
CA GLY A 122 -7.48 -13.08 5.58
C GLY A 122 -6.96 -12.98 4.15
N ARG A 123 -6.35 -14.02 3.58
CA ARG A 123 -5.93 -14.06 2.17
C ARG A 123 -7.10 -14.44 1.25
N PRO A 124 -7.52 -13.55 0.34
CA PRO A 124 -8.52 -13.90 -0.66
C PRO A 124 -7.95 -14.83 -1.74
N ASP A 125 -8.83 -15.51 -2.44
CA ASP A 125 -8.46 -16.30 -3.62
C ASP A 125 -8.24 -15.39 -4.83
N VAL A 126 -7.02 -14.90 -4.99
CA VAL A 126 -6.64 -13.99 -6.08
C VAL A 126 -6.67 -14.64 -7.47
N SER A 127 -6.71 -15.98 -7.55
CA SER A 127 -6.86 -16.69 -8.84
C SER A 127 -8.23 -16.46 -9.48
N ALA A 128 -9.18 -15.96 -8.70
CA ALA A 128 -10.53 -15.65 -9.14
C ALA A 128 -10.69 -14.20 -9.60
N PHE A 129 -9.63 -13.42 -9.70
CA PHE A 129 -9.71 -12.06 -10.22
C PHE A 129 -10.42 -12.03 -11.59
N PRO A 130 -11.43 -11.15 -11.80
CA PRO A 130 -12.28 -11.18 -12.98
C PRO A 130 -11.60 -10.50 -14.18
N VAL A 131 -10.49 -11.07 -14.67
CA VAL A 131 -9.62 -10.46 -15.72
C VAL A 131 -10.43 -10.00 -16.93
N GLN A 132 -11.33 -10.83 -17.44
CA GLN A 132 -12.09 -10.50 -18.66
C GLN A 132 -13.08 -9.34 -18.43
N ALA A 133 -13.77 -9.32 -17.28
CA ALA A 133 -14.67 -8.23 -16.94
C ALA A 133 -13.87 -6.92 -16.70
N TRP A 134 -12.72 -7.01 -16.03
CA TRP A 134 -11.82 -5.88 -15.82
C TRP A 134 -11.33 -5.28 -17.15
N LEU A 135 -10.87 -6.12 -18.08
CA LEU A 135 -10.42 -5.68 -19.39
C LEU A 135 -11.59 -5.10 -20.23
N ALA A 136 -12.78 -5.69 -20.13
CA ALA A 136 -13.97 -5.17 -20.83
C ALA A 136 -14.38 -3.79 -20.28
N ALA A 137 -14.34 -3.59 -18.98
CA ALA A 137 -14.61 -2.30 -18.34
C ALA A 137 -13.55 -1.26 -18.74
N ALA A 138 -12.26 -1.63 -18.72
CA ALA A 138 -11.17 -0.75 -19.14
C ALA A 138 -11.32 -0.31 -20.62
N ARG A 139 -11.61 -1.24 -21.52
CA ARG A 139 -11.85 -0.94 -22.93
C ARG A 139 -13.09 -0.06 -23.15
N ALA A 140 -14.09 -0.17 -22.28
CA ALA A 140 -15.31 0.64 -22.39
C ALA A 140 -15.09 2.07 -21.90
N VAL A 141 -14.33 2.28 -20.82
CA VAL A 141 -14.22 3.60 -20.18
C VAL A 141 -13.02 4.40 -20.68
N LEU A 142 -11.81 3.81 -20.77
CA LEU A 142 -10.58 4.56 -21.01
C LEU A 142 -10.55 5.34 -22.34
N PRO A 143 -11.08 4.83 -23.46
CA PRO A 143 -11.09 5.61 -24.73
C PRO A 143 -11.99 6.85 -24.68
N ARG A 144 -12.89 6.95 -23.71
CA ARG A 144 -13.86 8.06 -23.57
C ARG A 144 -13.50 9.05 -22.49
N VAL A 145 -12.41 8.77 -21.74
CA VAL A 145 -11.95 9.61 -20.63
C VAL A 145 -11.29 10.86 -21.21
N GLU A 146 -11.68 12.02 -20.72
CA GLU A 146 -11.03 13.27 -21.06
C GLU A 146 -9.58 13.30 -20.56
N PRO A 147 -8.64 13.96 -21.26
CA PRO A 147 -7.23 14.05 -20.85
C PRO A 147 -7.04 14.58 -19.42
N ALA A 148 -7.93 15.46 -18.95
CA ALA A 148 -7.90 15.98 -17.58
C ALA A 148 -8.01 14.90 -16.49
N ALA A 149 -8.57 13.74 -16.80
CA ALA A 149 -8.63 12.62 -15.85
C ALA A 149 -7.28 11.95 -15.57
N PHE A 150 -6.28 12.22 -16.39
CA PHE A 150 -4.90 11.75 -16.21
C PHE A 150 -4.00 12.79 -15.51
N ALA A 151 -4.54 13.98 -15.23
CA ALA A 151 -3.87 14.99 -14.43
C ALA A 151 -4.15 14.80 -12.92
N LEU A 152 -3.46 15.58 -12.09
CA LEU A 152 -3.84 15.70 -10.68
C LEU A 152 -5.25 16.31 -10.58
N SER A 153 -6.08 15.71 -9.75
CA SER A 153 -7.48 16.07 -9.60
C SER A 153 -7.90 16.12 -8.12
N ASP A 154 -9.19 15.98 -7.85
CA ASP A 154 -9.75 15.99 -6.50
C ASP A 154 -9.09 14.91 -5.61
N PRO A 155 -8.51 15.26 -4.46
CA PRO A 155 -7.93 14.30 -3.51
C PRO A 155 -8.92 13.23 -3.03
N ARG A 156 -10.22 13.53 -3.04
CA ARG A 156 -11.26 12.55 -2.70
C ARG A 156 -11.33 11.38 -3.68
N GLY A 157 -10.75 11.52 -4.85
CA GLY A 157 -10.79 10.54 -5.93
C GLY A 157 -11.87 10.83 -6.97
N ARG A 158 -11.96 9.96 -7.96
CA ARG A 158 -12.80 10.16 -9.15
C ARG A 158 -14.29 10.20 -8.78
N PRO A 159 -15.03 11.23 -9.24
CA PRO A 159 -16.46 11.36 -8.96
C PRO A 159 -17.25 10.16 -9.51
N GLU A 160 -16.82 9.57 -10.62
CA GLU A 160 -17.48 8.40 -11.21
C GLU A 160 -17.45 7.19 -10.24
N LEU A 161 -16.35 6.98 -9.54
CA LEU A 161 -16.26 5.90 -8.56
C LEU A 161 -17.03 6.26 -7.28
N ARG A 162 -16.92 7.50 -6.80
CA ARG A 162 -17.65 7.93 -5.61
C ARG A 162 -19.15 7.78 -5.77
N THR A 163 -19.70 8.18 -6.91
CA THR A 163 -21.13 8.00 -7.24
C THR A 163 -21.51 6.51 -7.31
N ALA A 164 -20.75 5.71 -8.05
CA ALA A 164 -21.01 4.28 -8.17
C ALA A 164 -20.95 3.55 -6.81
N LEU A 165 -20.01 3.94 -5.94
CA LEU A 165 -19.90 3.39 -4.58
C LEU A 165 -21.07 3.81 -3.69
N ALA A 166 -21.52 5.05 -3.74
CA ALA A 166 -22.67 5.50 -2.94
C ALA A 166 -23.92 4.66 -3.23
N GLU A 167 -24.23 4.45 -4.49
CA GLU A 167 -25.35 3.61 -4.93
C GLU A 167 -25.15 2.13 -4.54
N TYR A 168 -23.96 1.60 -4.80
CA TYR A 168 -23.63 0.20 -4.51
C TYR A 168 -23.70 -0.11 -3.02
N LEU A 169 -23.08 0.71 -2.18
CA LEU A 169 -23.03 0.53 -0.73
C LEU A 169 -24.40 0.72 -0.08
N GLY A 170 -25.18 1.68 -0.57
CA GLY A 170 -26.57 1.87 -0.14
C GLY A 170 -27.40 0.62 -0.35
N ARG A 171 -27.31 0.04 -1.54
CA ARG A 171 -28.07 -1.16 -1.93
C ARG A 171 -27.60 -2.44 -1.25
N THR A 172 -26.28 -2.60 -1.08
CA THR A 172 -25.71 -3.89 -0.62
C THR A 172 -25.40 -3.94 0.85
N ARG A 173 -25.12 -2.79 1.47
CA ARG A 173 -24.70 -2.71 2.87
C ARG A 173 -25.60 -1.82 3.74
N GLY A 174 -26.54 -1.08 3.14
CA GLY A 174 -27.39 -0.12 3.86
C GLY A 174 -26.61 1.12 4.35
N VAL A 175 -25.49 1.43 3.71
CA VAL A 175 -24.68 2.62 4.00
C VAL A 175 -25.41 3.86 3.47
N ILE A 176 -25.50 4.90 4.27
CA ILE A 176 -26.02 6.21 3.86
C ILE A 176 -24.84 7.06 3.42
N ALA A 177 -24.63 7.19 2.12
CA ALA A 177 -23.49 7.86 1.54
C ALA A 177 -23.91 8.95 0.55
N ASP A 178 -23.40 10.17 0.76
CA ASP A 178 -23.34 11.21 -0.26
C ASP A 178 -22.00 11.02 -1.01
N PRO A 179 -21.98 10.97 -2.36
CA PRO A 179 -20.74 10.86 -3.13
C PRO A 179 -19.67 11.88 -2.72
N ASP A 180 -20.07 13.07 -2.25
CA ASP A 180 -19.15 14.11 -1.82
C ASP A 180 -18.52 13.86 -0.45
N THR A 181 -19.01 12.91 0.31
CA THR A 181 -18.43 12.46 1.59
C THR A 181 -17.57 11.20 1.46
N ILE A 182 -17.41 10.69 0.25
CA ILE A 182 -16.57 9.52 -0.03
C ILE A 182 -15.15 9.98 -0.38
N VAL A 183 -14.16 9.36 0.27
CA VAL A 183 -12.73 9.53 -0.03
C VAL A 183 -12.14 8.19 -0.45
N ILE A 184 -11.58 8.15 -1.66
CA ILE A 184 -10.91 6.95 -2.19
C ILE A 184 -9.49 6.90 -1.63
N THR A 185 -9.07 5.71 -1.20
CA THR A 185 -7.77 5.47 -0.58
C THR A 185 -7.07 4.27 -1.23
N SER A 186 -5.76 4.16 -1.02
CA SER A 186 -4.96 3.00 -1.43
C SER A 186 -5.15 1.80 -0.49
N GLY A 187 -6.37 1.56 -0.02
CA GLY A 187 -6.80 0.52 0.91
C GLY A 187 -6.92 0.99 2.35
N PHE A 188 -7.46 0.10 3.20
CA PHE A 188 -7.82 0.41 4.59
C PHE A 188 -6.66 0.98 5.43
N MET A 189 -5.44 0.46 5.27
CA MET A 189 -4.29 0.97 6.05
C MET A 189 -4.02 2.46 5.81
N GLN A 190 -4.12 2.92 4.57
CA GLN A 190 -4.00 4.35 4.29
C GLN A 190 -5.18 5.11 4.89
N GLY A 191 -6.40 4.62 4.66
CA GLY A 191 -7.60 5.26 5.22
C GLY A 191 -7.54 5.39 6.75
N LEU A 192 -7.11 4.34 7.45
CA LEU A 192 -6.92 4.36 8.91
C LEU A 192 -5.85 5.37 9.33
N GLY A 193 -4.74 5.48 8.60
CA GLY A 193 -3.69 6.45 8.87
C GLY A 193 -4.16 7.89 8.72
N LEU A 194 -4.87 8.20 7.64
CA LEU A 194 -5.47 9.52 7.39
C LEU A 194 -6.49 9.89 8.47
N LEU A 195 -7.37 8.95 8.84
CA LEU A 195 -8.32 9.14 9.93
C LEU A 195 -7.63 9.39 11.27
N ALA A 196 -6.62 8.60 11.59
CA ALA A 196 -5.86 8.77 12.84
C ALA A 196 -5.18 10.14 12.91
N GLN A 197 -4.60 10.60 11.80
CA GLN A 197 -4.01 11.93 11.70
C GLN A 197 -5.09 13.01 11.89
N ALA A 198 -6.18 12.97 11.14
CA ALA A 198 -7.27 13.92 11.23
C ALA A 198 -7.91 13.97 12.63
N LEU A 199 -8.04 12.82 13.29
CA LEU A 199 -8.55 12.75 14.67
C LEU A 199 -7.56 13.35 15.67
N ARG A 200 -6.27 13.06 15.55
CA ARG A 200 -5.21 13.66 16.38
C ARG A 200 -5.21 15.18 16.28
N ASP A 201 -5.27 15.71 15.07
CA ASP A 201 -5.21 17.14 14.81
C ASP A 201 -6.48 17.87 15.36
N ARG A 202 -7.52 17.11 15.67
CA ARG A 202 -8.74 17.55 16.36
C ARG A 202 -8.74 17.27 17.87
N GLY A 203 -7.58 16.91 18.45
CA GLY A 203 -7.42 16.73 19.89
C GLY A 203 -7.68 15.31 20.39
N CYS A 204 -7.95 14.33 19.52
CA CYS A 204 -7.98 12.94 19.96
C CYS A 204 -6.58 12.49 20.39
N THR A 205 -6.46 11.86 21.56
CA THR A 205 -5.20 11.34 22.07
C THR A 205 -5.15 9.81 22.09
N ARG A 206 -6.32 9.17 22.06
CA ARG A 206 -6.45 7.72 22.19
C ARG A 206 -7.56 7.15 21.31
N ILE A 207 -7.27 6.01 20.65
CA ILE A 207 -8.24 5.22 19.90
C ILE A 207 -8.37 3.85 20.56
N ALA A 208 -9.61 3.40 20.82
CA ALA A 208 -9.88 2.03 21.22
C ALA A 208 -9.92 1.11 19.97
N MET A 209 -9.28 -0.05 20.06
CA MET A 209 -9.25 -1.04 18.98
C MET A 209 -9.53 -2.43 19.52
N GLU A 210 -10.26 -3.23 18.76
CA GLU A 210 -10.55 -4.62 19.10
C GLU A 210 -9.30 -5.37 19.57
N ASP A 211 -9.46 -6.21 20.59
CA ASP A 211 -8.42 -7.10 21.10
C ASP A 211 -8.98 -8.53 21.24
N PRO A 212 -8.56 -9.45 20.37
CA PRO A 212 -7.48 -9.36 19.38
C PRO A 212 -7.84 -8.62 18.08
N CYS A 213 -6.83 -8.00 17.42
CA CYS A 213 -6.91 -7.48 16.07
C CYS A 213 -5.54 -7.60 15.35
N LEU A 214 -5.48 -7.19 14.08
CA LEU A 214 -4.24 -7.24 13.31
C LEU A 214 -3.20 -6.25 13.88
N PRO A 215 -1.99 -6.71 14.26
CA PRO A 215 -0.99 -5.86 14.94
C PRO A 215 -0.59 -4.62 14.14
N PHE A 216 -0.52 -4.71 12.82
CA PHE A 216 -0.12 -3.60 11.96
C PHE A 216 -1.18 -2.48 11.90
N HIS A 217 -2.46 -2.75 12.14
CA HIS A 217 -3.48 -1.69 12.26
C HIS A 217 -3.23 -0.84 13.52
N ARG A 218 -2.87 -1.47 14.65
CA ARG A 218 -2.48 -0.75 15.86
C ARG A 218 -1.23 0.09 15.65
N GLU A 219 -0.27 -0.44 14.88
CA GLU A 219 0.96 0.29 14.57
C GLU A 219 0.72 1.51 13.69
N VAL A 220 -0.20 1.45 12.72
CA VAL A 220 -0.62 2.63 11.95
C VAL A 220 -1.12 3.74 12.85
N VAL A 221 -1.98 3.42 13.82
CA VAL A 221 -2.52 4.39 14.78
C VAL A 221 -1.43 4.98 15.67
N ARG A 222 -0.50 4.15 16.17
CA ARG A 222 0.64 4.63 16.98
C ARG A 222 1.56 5.55 16.18
N ARG A 223 1.85 5.22 14.93
CA ARG A 223 2.68 6.06 14.05
C ARG A 223 2.04 7.39 13.71
N ALA A 224 0.72 7.48 13.74
CA ALA A 224 0.01 8.75 13.66
C ALA A 224 0.11 9.59 14.95
N GLY A 225 0.77 9.08 16.01
CA GLY A 225 0.96 9.79 17.29
C GLY A 225 -0.13 9.55 18.31
N LEU A 226 -1.01 8.57 18.11
CA LEU A 226 -2.12 8.26 19.01
C LEU A 226 -1.81 7.03 19.89
N GLN A 227 -2.38 7.03 21.09
CA GLN A 227 -2.37 5.85 21.93
C GLN A 227 -3.45 4.85 21.49
N VAL A 228 -3.19 3.56 21.70
CA VAL A 228 -4.16 2.49 21.42
C VAL A 228 -4.60 1.86 22.73
N ALA A 229 -5.90 1.89 23.01
CA ALA A 229 -6.52 1.16 24.09
C ALA A 229 -7.11 -0.17 23.58
N PRO A 230 -6.98 -1.30 24.32
CA PRO A 230 -7.64 -2.53 23.94
C PRO A 230 -9.15 -2.43 24.17
N LEU A 231 -9.95 -2.92 23.21
CA LEU A 231 -11.39 -3.14 23.34
C LEU A 231 -11.63 -4.65 23.30
N PRO A 232 -11.93 -5.29 24.43
CA PRO A 232 -12.11 -6.74 24.48
C PRO A 232 -13.19 -7.26 23.53
N VAL A 233 -12.94 -8.42 22.93
CA VAL A 233 -13.90 -9.11 22.05
C VAL A 233 -14.26 -10.45 22.67
N ASP A 234 -15.56 -10.77 22.71
CA ASP A 234 -16.09 -12.05 23.13
C ASP A 234 -17.02 -12.67 22.06
N GLU A 235 -17.82 -13.66 22.44
CA GLU A 235 -18.68 -14.41 21.52
C GLU A 235 -19.77 -13.57 20.82
N ILE A 236 -20.09 -12.37 21.36
CA ILE A 236 -21.07 -11.43 20.79
C ILE A 236 -20.41 -10.16 20.21
N GLY A 237 -19.09 -10.20 19.98
CA GLY A 237 -18.32 -9.14 19.32
C GLY A 237 -17.55 -8.25 20.28
N ALA A 238 -17.17 -7.08 19.81
CA ALA A 238 -16.45 -6.09 20.61
C ALA A 238 -17.29 -5.58 21.78
N SER A 239 -16.64 -5.32 22.93
CA SER A 239 -17.28 -4.73 24.09
C SER A 239 -17.93 -3.39 23.75
N GLY A 240 -19.15 -3.15 24.25
CA GLY A 240 -19.77 -1.83 24.18
C GLY A 240 -19.20 -0.82 25.18
N ALA A 241 -18.35 -1.25 26.11
CA ALA A 241 -17.72 -0.39 27.11
C ALA A 241 -16.43 0.20 26.54
N VAL A 242 -16.55 1.33 25.86
CA VAL A 242 -15.42 2.08 25.33
C VAL A 242 -14.71 2.82 26.46
N PRO A 243 -13.35 2.81 26.55
CA PRO A 243 -12.62 3.60 27.53
C PRO A 243 -13.01 5.08 27.50
N ALA A 244 -13.18 5.69 28.67
CA ALA A 244 -13.71 7.06 28.80
C ALA A 244 -12.83 8.13 28.13
N ASP A 245 -11.53 7.87 28.02
CA ASP A 245 -10.55 8.75 27.40
C ASP A 245 -10.30 8.47 25.91
N ALA A 246 -11.04 7.53 25.32
CA ALA A 246 -10.97 7.25 23.88
C ALA A 246 -11.84 8.24 23.09
N GLY A 247 -11.23 8.94 22.15
CA GLY A 247 -11.94 9.82 21.21
C GLY A 247 -12.51 9.10 19.98
N ALA A 248 -12.04 7.88 19.73
CA ALA A 248 -12.56 7.04 18.65
C ALA A 248 -12.44 5.54 18.99
N VAL A 249 -13.22 4.73 18.26
CA VAL A 249 -13.16 3.27 18.33
C VAL A 249 -13.09 2.69 16.92
N VAL A 250 -12.21 1.70 16.70
CA VAL A 250 -12.09 0.96 15.43
C VAL A 250 -12.52 -0.48 15.65
N LEU A 251 -13.47 -0.95 14.87
CA LEU A 251 -14.04 -2.30 15.01
C LEU A 251 -14.51 -2.88 13.67
N THR A 252 -14.74 -4.20 13.66
CA THR A 252 -15.16 -4.98 12.48
C THR A 252 -16.53 -5.62 12.73
N PRO A 253 -17.65 -4.85 12.67
CA PRO A 253 -18.97 -5.26 13.14
C PRO A 253 -19.58 -6.42 12.36
N ALA A 254 -19.30 -6.50 11.07
CA ALA A 254 -19.84 -7.55 10.19
C ALA A 254 -19.18 -8.90 10.41
N HIS A 255 -17.87 -8.89 10.66
CA HIS A 255 -17.08 -10.11 10.85
C HIS A 255 -15.75 -9.77 11.53
N GLN A 256 -15.65 -10.06 12.81
CA GLN A 256 -14.45 -9.78 13.58
C GLN A 256 -13.25 -10.59 13.08
N GLY A 257 -12.17 -9.89 12.71
CA GLY A 257 -11.11 -10.46 11.90
C GLY A 257 -10.34 -11.64 12.51
N ALA A 258 -10.27 -11.72 13.84
CA ALA A 258 -9.52 -12.77 14.55
C ALA A 258 -10.42 -13.92 15.04
N LEU A 259 -11.60 -13.59 15.59
CA LEU A 259 -12.51 -14.57 16.19
C LEU A 259 -13.67 -14.96 15.28
N GLY A 260 -13.92 -14.19 14.21
CA GLY A 260 -14.99 -14.46 13.27
C GLY A 260 -16.40 -14.22 13.81
N VAL A 261 -16.53 -13.49 14.91
CA VAL A 261 -17.82 -13.19 15.53
C VAL A 261 -18.45 -11.94 14.93
N VAL A 262 -19.77 -11.83 15.04
CA VAL A 262 -20.55 -10.68 14.59
C VAL A 262 -20.90 -9.80 15.77
N LEU A 263 -20.85 -8.50 15.59
CA LEU A 263 -21.22 -7.54 16.65
C LEU A 263 -22.73 -7.60 16.91
N GLY A 264 -23.08 -7.99 18.14
CA GLY A 264 -24.46 -8.19 18.56
C GLY A 264 -25.28 -6.88 18.59
N PRO A 265 -26.62 -6.95 18.41
CA PRO A 265 -27.48 -5.77 18.27
C PRO A 265 -27.41 -4.79 19.46
N ALA A 266 -27.32 -5.31 20.67
CA ALA A 266 -27.20 -4.46 21.86
C ALA A 266 -25.89 -3.66 21.88
N ARG A 267 -24.78 -4.29 21.49
CA ARG A 267 -23.48 -3.62 21.40
C ARG A 267 -23.41 -2.61 20.26
N ARG A 268 -24.05 -2.91 19.13
CA ARG A 268 -24.20 -1.92 18.02
C ARG A 268 -24.87 -0.64 18.54
N ARG A 269 -25.97 -0.77 19.29
CA ARG A 269 -26.65 0.39 19.89
C ARG A 269 -25.75 1.09 20.92
N ALA A 270 -25.15 0.35 21.86
CA ALA A 270 -24.27 0.93 22.86
C ALA A 270 -23.10 1.76 22.28
N LEU A 271 -22.52 1.31 21.17
CA LEU A 271 -21.45 2.05 20.49
C LEU A 271 -21.95 3.31 19.78
N VAL A 272 -23.13 3.27 19.20
CA VAL A 272 -23.78 4.45 18.61
C VAL A 272 -24.16 5.46 19.71
N ASP A 273 -24.72 4.99 20.82
CA ASP A 273 -25.08 5.83 21.98
C ASP A 273 -23.84 6.45 22.63
N TRP A 274 -22.75 5.68 22.75
CA TRP A 274 -21.45 6.20 23.19
C TRP A 274 -20.97 7.34 22.28
N ALA A 275 -21.00 7.13 20.96
CA ALA A 275 -20.56 8.15 20.02
C ALA A 275 -21.46 9.42 20.05
N ALA A 276 -22.75 9.23 20.27
CA ALA A 276 -23.70 10.34 20.39
C ALA A 276 -23.46 11.15 21.69
N SER A 277 -23.26 10.48 22.81
CA SER A 277 -23.11 11.13 24.14
C SER A 277 -21.75 11.78 24.34
N THR A 278 -20.69 11.21 23.78
CA THR A 278 -19.31 11.71 23.97
C THR A 278 -18.80 12.61 22.84
N GLY A 279 -19.48 12.63 21.70
CA GLY A 279 -18.95 13.24 20.47
C GLY A 279 -17.87 12.39 19.77
N GLY A 280 -17.63 11.17 20.27
CA GLY A 280 -16.66 10.24 19.72
C GLY A 280 -16.95 9.79 18.28
N THR A 281 -15.98 9.11 17.69
CA THR A 281 -16.09 8.58 16.32
C THR A 281 -15.99 7.06 16.33
N VAL A 282 -16.97 6.39 15.70
CA VAL A 282 -16.84 4.96 15.41
C VAL A 282 -16.27 4.78 14.01
N VAL A 283 -15.28 3.93 13.85
CA VAL A 283 -14.71 3.52 12.56
C VAL A 283 -15.07 2.07 12.33
N GLU A 284 -15.95 1.82 11.38
CA GLU A 284 -16.37 0.51 10.93
C GLU A 284 -15.46 0.04 9.79
N ASP A 285 -14.63 -0.97 10.06
CA ASP A 285 -13.84 -1.67 9.03
C ASP A 285 -14.68 -2.84 8.46
N ASP A 286 -15.31 -2.62 7.34
CA ASP A 286 -16.15 -3.60 6.63
C ASP A 286 -15.36 -4.24 5.48
N TYR A 287 -14.33 -4.97 5.83
CA TYR A 287 -13.36 -5.52 4.88
C TYR A 287 -13.89 -6.72 4.07
N ASP A 288 -14.88 -7.46 4.57
CA ASP A 288 -15.42 -8.66 3.92
C ASP A 288 -16.94 -8.87 4.09
N GLY A 289 -17.68 -7.89 4.56
CA GLY A 289 -19.12 -7.97 4.75
C GLY A 289 -19.90 -8.28 3.46
N GLU A 290 -19.38 -7.90 2.30
CA GLU A 290 -19.89 -8.27 0.98
C GLU A 290 -19.82 -9.80 0.72
N LEU A 291 -18.89 -10.50 1.37
CA LEU A 291 -18.65 -11.95 1.24
C LEU A 291 -19.39 -12.77 2.29
N SER A 292 -20.24 -12.15 3.10
CA SER A 292 -21.11 -12.87 4.01
C SER A 292 -22.03 -13.81 3.22
N HIS A 293 -22.07 -15.07 3.64
CA HIS A 293 -22.87 -16.13 3.02
C HIS A 293 -23.91 -16.69 3.98
N ASP A 294 -24.13 -16.03 5.09
CA ASP A 294 -25.26 -16.31 5.99
C ASP A 294 -26.59 -15.84 5.37
N ARG A 295 -27.69 -16.41 5.81
CA ARG A 295 -29.02 -16.05 5.30
C ARG A 295 -29.42 -14.62 5.64
N GLN A 296 -28.97 -14.09 6.78
CA GLN A 296 -29.19 -12.72 7.18
C GLN A 296 -27.93 -11.90 6.92
N GLN A 297 -27.97 -11.03 5.93
CA GLN A 297 -26.95 -10.01 5.74
C GLN A 297 -27.16 -8.87 6.74
N ILE A 298 -26.21 -8.71 7.65
CA ILE A 298 -26.25 -7.61 8.62
C ILE A 298 -25.74 -6.36 7.91
N GLY A 299 -26.59 -5.32 7.90
CA GLY A 299 -26.25 -4.01 7.34
C GLY A 299 -25.09 -3.35 8.09
N ALA A 300 -24.47 -2.36 7.46
CA ALA A 300 -23.41 -1.56 8.07
C ALA A 300 -23.91 -0.85 9.33
N LEU A 301 -23.01 -0.67 10.31
CA LEU A 301 -23.28 0.11 11.49
C LEU A 301 -23.48 1.59 11.16
N GLN A 302 -22.78 2.05 10.12
CA GLN A 302 -22.84 3.43 9.62
C GLN A 302 -24.26 3.87 9.29
N GLY A 303 -25.08 3.00 8.73
CA GLY A 303 -26.49 3.32 8.44
C GLY A 303 -27.34 3.67 9.67
N MET A 304 -26.89 3.28 10.89
CA MET A 304 -27.58 3.65 12.14
C MET A 304 -27.24 5.07 12.62
N ALA A 305 -26.02 5.57 12.29
CA ALA A 305 -25.55 6.88 12.76
C ALA A 305 -24.52 7.47 11.77
N PRO A 306 -24.96 7.94 10.58
CA PRO A 306 -24.05 8.40 9.52
C PRO A 306 -23.21 9.61 9.93
N ASP A 307 -23.67 10.42 10.88
CA ASP A 307 -22.93 11.57 11.40
C ASP A 307 -21.85 11.21 12.44
N ARG A 308 -21.82 9.95 12.90
CA ARG A 308 -20.92 9.48 13.96
C ARG A 308 -20.03 8.33 13.53
N VAL A 309 -20.44 7.57 12.53
CA VAL A 309 -19.75 6.38 12.07
C VAL A 309 -19.08 6.64 10.74
N VAL A 310 -17.77 6.42 10.68
CA VAL A 310 -17.00 6.31 9.44
C VAL A 310 -17.14 4.88 8.94
N TYR A 311 -17.61 4.69 7.72
CA TYR A 311 -17.55 3.40 7.06
C TYR A 311 -16.28 3.30 6.23
N ALA A 312 -15.52 2.23 6.42
CA ALA A 312 -14.33 1.93 5.65
C ALA A 312 -14.50 0.61 4.89
N GLY A 313 -14.44 0.68 3.56
CA GLY A 313 -14.53 -0.48 2.69
C GLY A 313 -13.29 -0.67 1.83
N THR A 314 -13.16 -1.84 1.22
CA THR A 314 -12.00 -2.17 0.38
C THR A 314 -12.31 -3.23 -0.67
N ALA A 315 -11.76 -3.08 -1.87
CA ALA A 315 -11.80 -4.11 -2.92
C ALA A 315 -10.79 -5.26 -2.68
N SER A 316 -10.00 -5.19 -1.60
CA SER A 316 -8.91 -6.16 -1.36
C SER A 316 -9.36 -7.59 -1.15
N LYS A 317 -10.57 -7.82 -0.62
CA LYS A 317 -11.09 -9.17 -0.36
C LYS A 317 -11.95 -9.71 -1.50
N THR A 318 -12.55 -8.83 -2.26
CA THR A 318 -13.41 -9.18 -3.39
C THR A 318 -12.61 -9.35 -4.69
N LEU A 319 -11.75 -8.41 -5.02
CA LEU A 319 -10.89 -8.46 -6.22
C LEU A 319 -9.48 -8.98 -5.89
N GLY A 320 -8.83 -8.37 -4.91
CA GLY A 320 -7.47 -8.74 -4.51
C GLY A 320 -6.69 -7.57 -3.94
N PRO A 321 -5.72 -7.83 -3.02
CA PRO A 321 -4.98 -6.77 -2.34
C PRO A 321 -4.14 -5.88 -3.26
N ALA A 322 -3.73 -6.39 -4.43
CA ALA A 322 -2.89 -5.67 -5.38
C ALA A 322 -3.64 -4.54 -6.11
N VAL A 323 -4.97 -4.55 -6.13
CA VAL A 323 -5.79 -3.49 -6.76
C VAL A 323 -5.63 -2.16 -6.02
N ARG A 324 -5.31 -2.20 -4.73
CA ARG A 324 -5.04 -1.02 -3.90
C ARG A 324 -6.14 0.03 -3.91
N LEU A 325 -7.40 -0.40 -3.93
CA LEU A 325 -8.57 0.47 -3.81
C LEU A 325 -9.33 0.19 -2.52
N GLY A 326 -9.56 1.24 -1.75
CA GLY A 326 -10.44 1.31 -0.60
C GLY A 326 -11.16 2.65 -0.59
N TRP A 327 -12.09 2.81 0.33
CA TRP A 327 -12.88 4.02 0.45
C TRP A 327 -13.30 4.26 1.89
N LEU A 328 -13.45 5.53 2.21
CA LEU A 328 -14.04 5.99 3.46
C LEU A 328 -15.33 6.73 3.12
N VAL A 329 -16.42 6.41 3.81
CA VAL A 329 -17.63 7.25 3.84
C VAL A 329 -17.59 8.01 5.16
N LEU A 330 -17.43 9.33 5.07
CA LEU A 330 -17.10 10.18 6.22
C LEU A 330 -18.31 10.96 6.71
N PRO A 331 -18.48 11.10 8.03
CA PRO A 331 -19.24 12.22 8.58
C PRO A 331 -18.69 13.55 8.06
N ARG A 332 -19.55 14.50 7.69
CA ARG A 332 -19.13 15.79 7.11
C ARG A 332 -18.07 16.52 7.94
N ARG A 333 -18.13 16.42 9.29
CA ARG A 333 -17.15 17.02 10.20
C ARG A 333 -15.72 16.50 10.06
N LEU A 334 -15.53 15.32 9.46
CA LEU A 334 -14.22 14.70 9.22
C LEU A 334 -13.75 14.83 7.77
N LEU A 335 -14.60 15.35 6.87
CA LEU A 335 -14.28 15.39 5.45
C LEU A 335 -13.03 16.24 5.18
N ASP A 336 -13.08 17.53 5.51
CA ASP A 336 -11.97 18.45 5.20
C ASP A 336 -10.66 18.03 5.87
N PRO A 337 -10.62 17.65 7.18
CA PRO A 337 -9.38 17.18 7.79
C PRO A 337 -8.80 15.92 7.14
N VAL A 338 -9.65 14.97 6.69
CA VAL A 338 -9.17 13.76 6.01
C VAL A 338 -8.72 14.07 4.59
N VAL A 339 -9.42 14.95 3.87
CA VAL A 339 -9.03 15.39 2.52
C VAL A 339 -7.71 16.14 2.55
N GLU A 340 -7.50 17.02 3.53
CA GLU A 340 -6.23 17.70 3.74
C GLU A 340 -5.09 16.72 4.02
N ALA A 341 -5.28 15.81 4.97
CA ALA A 341 -4.31 14.75 5.27
C ALA A 341 -4.00 13.89 4.03
N LYS A 342 -5.01 13.58 3.22
CA LYS A 342 -4.86 12.84 1.96
C LYS A 342 -4.03 13.59 0.94
N PHE A 343 -4.31 14.89 0.76
CA PHE A 343 -3.56 15.72 -0.19
C PHE A 343 -2.06 15.73 0.12
N TYR A 344 -1.68 15.88 1.39
CA TYR A 344 -0.27 15.86 1.79
C TYR A 344 0.36 14.47 1.85
N ALA A 345 -0.45 13.40 1.89
CA ALA A 345 0.06 12.03 1.90
C ALA A 345 0.43 11.51 0.50
N ASP A 346 -0.41 11.76 -0.50
CA ASP A 346 -0.22 11.22 -1.86
C ASP A 346 -0.89 12.04 -2.98
N ALA A 347 -1.34 13.27 -2.68
CA ALA A 347 -2.14 14.13 -3.54
C ALA A 347 -3.49 13.50 -3.96
N GLN A 348 -3.46 12.30 -4.55
CA GLN A 348 -4.65 11.54 -4.93
C GLN A 348 -4.32 10.05 -5.08
N THR A 349 -5.33 9.18 -4.99
CA THR A 349 -5.22 7.79 -5.41
C THR A 349 -5.24 7.72 -6.95
N GLU A 350 -4.51 6.77 -7.57
CA GLU A 350 -4.43 6.63 -9.03
C GLU A 350 -5.82 6.55 -9.67
N SER A 351 -5.98 7.14 -10.86
CA SER A 351 -7.31 7.35 -11.48
C SER A 351 -7.81 6.18 -12.32
N ILE A 352 -6.91 5.43 -12.96
CA ILE A 352 -7.28 4.39 -13.94
C ILE A 352 -8.08 3.27 -13.29
N GLY A 353 -7.57 2.71 -12.20
CA GLY A 353 -8.26 1.65 -11.45
C GLY A 353 -9.59 2.11 -10.89
N GLN A 354 -9.69 3.38 -10.50
CA GLN A 354 -10.95 3.97 -10.03
C GLN A 354 -12.01 3.99 -11.15
N LEU A 355 -11.64 4.45 -12.34
CA LEU A 355 -12.54 4.50 -13.50
C LEU A 355 -13.00 3.10 -13.92
N VAL A 356 -12.07 2.14 -13.94
CA VAL A 356 -12.38 0.74 -14.27
C VAL A 356 -13.31 0.11 -13.22
N LEU A 357 -13.07 0.34 -11.94
CA LEU A 357 -13.93 -0.18 -10.87
C LEU A 357 -15.33 0.46 -10.92
N ALA A 358 -15.41 1.77 -11.18
CA ALA A 358 -16.71 2.45 -11.35
C ALA A 358 -17.52 1.81 -12.49
N GLU A 359 -16.88 1.54 -13.62
CA GLU A 359 -17.54 0.89 -14.76
C GLU A 359 -17.96 -0.55 -14.45
N LEU A 360 -17.12 -1.33 -13.74
CA LEU A 360 -17.48 -2.67 -13.25
C LEU A 360 -18.74 -2.65 -12.36
N ILE A 361 -18.84 -1.69 -11.45
CA ILE A 361 -19.99 -1.53 -10.56
C ILE A 361 -21.22 -1.18 -11.38
N ARG A 362 -21.15 -0.16 -12.26
CA ARG A 362 -22.25 0.30 -13.10
C ARG A 362 -22.82 -0.78 -14.03
N ARG A 363 -21.96 -1.66 -14.54
CA ARG A 363 -22.35 -2.80 -15.39
C ARG A 363 -22.84 -4.00 -14.60
N HIS A 364 -22.86 -3.92 -13.27
CA HIS A 364 -23.14 -5.05 -12.37
C HIS A 364 -22.18 -6.25 -12.53
N ASP A 365 -21.04 -6.06 -13.18
CA ASP A 365 -20.00 -7.08 -13.27
C ASP A 365 -19.38 -7.36 -11.89
N TYR A 366 -19.20 -6.30 -11.10
CA TYR A 366 -18.74 -6.41 -9.72
C TYR A 366 -19.73 -7.21 -8.85
N ASP A 367 -21.02 -6.94 -8.96
CA ASP A 367 -22.08 -7.70 -8.26
C ASP A 367 -22.03 -9.20 -8.62
N ARG A 368 -21.88 -9.51 -9.93
CA ARG A 368 -21.79 -10.90 -10.38
C ARG A 368 -20.57 -11.59 -9.82
N HIS A 369 -19.43 -10.91 -9.82
CA HIS A 369 -18.18 -11.40 -9.27
C HIS A 369 -18.31 -11.68 -7.75
N VAL A 370 -18.76 -10.71 -6.96
CA VAL A 370 -18.96 -10.86 -5.51
C VAL A 370 -19.90 -12.02 -5.19
N ARG A 371 -20.99 -12.17 -5.94
CA ARG A 371 -21.92 -13.30 -5.80
C ARG A 371 -21.24 -14.63 -6.07
N ALA A 372 -20.45 -14.73 -7.12
CA ALA A 372 -19.71 -15.96 -7.45
C ALA A 372 -18.69 -16.31 -6.35
N GLN A 373 -17.95 -15.31 -5.83
CA GLN A 373 -17.00 -15.51 -4.73
C GLN A 373 -17.72 -15.96 -3.45
N ARG A 374 -18.84 -15.35 -3.10
CA ARG A 374 -19.67 -15.73 -1.94
C ARG A 374 -20.09 -17.21 -2.02
N LEU A 375 -20.56 -17.65 -3.17
CA LEU A 375 -20.94 -19.07 -3.38
C LEU A 375 -19.74 -20.01 -3.29
N LYS A 376 -18.60 -19.60 -3.82
CA LYS A 376 -17.33 -20.36 -3.77
C LYS A 376 -16.85 -20.52 -2.32
N TYR A 377 -16.80 -19.42 -1.54
CA TYR A 377 -16.38 -19.47 -0.13
C TYR A 377 -17.36 -20.27 0.72
N ARG A 378 -18.68 -20.15 0.50
CA ARG A 378 -19.68 -20.96 1.17
C ARG A 378 -19.48 -22.47 0.93
N ARG A 379 -19.18 -22.87 -0.31
CA ARG A 379 -18.90 -24.27 -0.66
C ARG A 379 -17.63 -24.77 0.04
N ARG A 380 -16.54 -24.01 -0.05
CA ARG A 380 -15.26 -24.34 0.59
C ARG A 380 -15.38 -24.48 2.10
N ARG A 381 -16.09 -23.54 2.74
CA ARG A 381 -16.33 -23.61 4.19
C ARG A 381 -17.11 -24.85 4.57
N ARG A 382 -18.18 -25.18 3.86
CA ARG A 382 -18.98 -26.37 4.11
C ARG A 382 -18.15 -27.65 3.99
N GLU A 383 -17.35 -27.77 2.94
CA GLU A 383 -16.47 -28.92 2.73
C GLU A 383 -15.41 -29.04 3.85
N LEU A 384 -14.77 -27.93 4.21
CA LEU A 384 -13.79 -27.93 5.29
C LEU A 384 -14.42 -28.34 6.63
N LEU A 385 -15.59 -27.80 6.98
CA LEU A 385 -16.27 -28.16 8.22
C LEU A 385 -16.62 -29.64 8.25
N ALA A 386 -17.12 -30.21 7.15
CA ALA A 386 -17.41 -31.63 7.06
C ALA A 386 -16.15 -32.47 7.30
N ARG A 387 -15.04 -32.16 6.66
CA ARG A 387 -13.76 -32.86 6.85
C ARG A 387 -13.21 -32.69 8.26
N LEU A 388 -13.21 -31.50 8.82
CA LEU A 388 -12.74 -31.28 10.19
C LEU A 388 -13.55 -32.05 11.22
N THR A 389 -14.87 -32.16 11.04
CA THR A 389 -15.73 -32.96 11.93
C THR A 389 -15.40 -34.47 11.85
N THR A 390 -15.07 -34.97 10.67
CA THR A 390 -14.75 -36.38 10.46
C THR A 390 -13.31 -36.71 10.84
N ASP A 391 -12.35 -35.93 10.33
CA ASP A 391 -10.93 -36.28 10.37
C ASP A 391 -10.22 -35.75 11.63
N VAL A 392 -10.73 -34.67 12.22
CA VAL A 392 -10.10 -34.00 13.37
C VAL A 392 -11.16 -33.53 14.38
N PRO A 393 -11.90 -34.44 15.03
CA PRO A 393 -13.04 -34.09 15.89
C PRO A 393 -12.67 -33.31 17.14
N ALA A 394 -11.36 -33.21 17.48
CA ALA A 394 -10.84 -32.39 18.55
C ALA A 394 -10.84 -30.88 18.21
N VAL A 395 -11.02 -30.50 16.95
CA VAL A 395 -11.05 -29.11 16.49
C VAL A 395 -12.48 -28.58 16.55
N ARG A 396 -12.63 -27.41 17.15
CA ARG A 396 -13.89 -26.64 17.09
C ARG A 396 -13.65 -25.40 16.25
N VAL A 397 -14.50 -25.18 15.25
CA VAL A 397 -14.48 -23.97 14.43
C VAL A 397 -15.43 -22.94 15.06
N HIS A 398 -14.94 -21.75 15.24
CA HIS A 398 -15.67 -20.61 15.82
C HIS A 398 -15.99 -19.59 14.71
N GLY A 399 -16.96 -18.71 15.01
CA GLY A 399 -17.31 -17.59 14.16
C GLY A 399 -18.48 -17.82 13.22
N ALA A 400 -18.94 -16.75 12.63
CA ALA A 400 -20.11 -16.71 11.75
C ALA A 400 -19.82 -17.38 10.38
N ALA A 401 -20.89 -17.64 9.64
CA ALA A 401 -20.81 -18.09 8.26
C ALA A 401 -20.53 -16.89 7.33
N ALA A 402 -19.36 -16.28 7.48
CA ALA A 402 -18.98 -15.04 6.78
C ALA A 402 -17.51 -15.04 6.38
N GLY A 403 -17.17 -14.21 5.40
CA GLY A 403 -15.81 -13.83 5.09
C GLY A 403 -14.89 -14.90 4.51
N VAL A 404 -13.60 -14.58 4.55
CA VAL A 404 -12.50 -15.37 3.95
C VAL A 404 -11.60 -16.02 5.00
N SER A 405 -11.92 -15.88 6.30
CA SER A 405 -11.13 -16.42 7.40
C SER A 405 -12.02 -17.05 8.49
N TRP A 406 -11.43 -17.96 9.26
CA TRP A 406 -12.08 -18.60 10.39
C TRP A 406 -11.13 -18.76 11.56
N CYS A 407 -11.69 -18.81 12.78
CA CYS A 407 -10.97 -19.15 13.99
C CYS A 407 -11.29 -20.62 14.35
N TRP A 408 -10.31 -21.32 14.87
CA TRP A 408 -10.48 -22.66 15.41
C TRP A 408 -9.70 -22.87 16.71
N SER A 409 -10.19 -23.74 17.56
CA SER A 409 -9.50 -24.14 18.78
C SER A 409 -9.43 -25.66 18.87
N SER A 410 -8.38 -26.20 19.50
CA SER A 410 -8.29 -27.63 19.81
C SER A 410 -8.59 -27.86 21.28
N ARG A 411 -9.26 -28.97 21.61
CA ARG A 411 -9.56 -29.38 22.97
C ARG A 411 -8.31 -29.69 23.83
N ARG A 412 -7.09 -29.71 23.25
CA ARG A 412 -5.82 -30.00 23.94
C ARG A 412 -5.12 -28.77 24.55
N ALA A 413 -5.70 -27.59 24.55
CA ALA A 413 -5.11 -26.40 25.20
C ALA A 413 -5.28 -26.39 26.73
N GLY A 414 -5.33 -27.55 27.37
CA GLY A 414 -5.45 -27.72 28.83
C GLY A 414 -4.21 -28.30 29.52
N ARG A 415 -2.99 -27.97 29.07
CA ARG A 415 -1.75 -28.12 29.87
C ARG A 415 -0.73 -27.07 29.45
N ALA A 416 -0.90 -25.86 29.92
CA ALA A 416 0.24 -24.95 30.07
C ALA A 416 1.22 -25.60 31.07
N ARG A 417 2.33 -26.14 30.58
CA ARG A 417 3.46 -26.47 31.45
C ARG A 417 3.96 -25.17 32.05
N ARG A 418 3.62 -24.93 33.32
CA ARG A 418 4.42 -24.08 34.18
C ARG A 418 5.83 -24.69 34.20
N ARG A 419 6.79 -24.10 33.57
CA ARG A 419 8.20 -24.29 33.89
C ARG A 419 8.64 -23.09 34.71
N SER A 420 9.06 -23.43 35.92
CA SER A 420 9.77 -22.66 36.94
C SER A 420 10.98 -21.95 36.32
#